data_9d17c837ba63c6a25335dfb5adaa9346
#
_entry.id   9d17c837ba63c6a25335dfb5adaa9346
#
_cell.length_a   1.000
_cell.length_b   1.000
_cell.length_c   1.000
_cell.angle_alpha   90.00
_cell.angle_beta   90.00
_cell.angle_gamma   90.00
#
_symmetry.space_group_name_H-M   'P 1'
#
loop_
_entity.id
_entity.type
_entity.pdbx_description
1 polymer ?
#
loop_
_entity_poly.entity_id
_entity_poly.type
_entity_poly.pdbx_seq_one_letter_code
_entity_poly.pdbx_strand_id
1 'polypeptide(L)' 'MYEPTQEVIIAELRLRGMAQVADILHILGPDLASLVPHEIQRMKESGLVVYDEPLGPDSVLRLLQT' A
#
# COMPACT_ATOMS: atom_id res chain seq x y z
N MET A 1 10.34 0.65 13.10
CA MET A 1 10.65 1.45 11.90
C MET A 1 10.17 0.69 10.66
N TYR A 2 9.44 1.34 9.80
CA TYR A 2 8.96 0.73 8.56
C TYR A 2 10.00 0.87 7.47
N GLU A 3 9.99 -0.04 6.51
CA GLU A 3 10.82 0.10 5.33
C GLU A 3 10.38 1.32 4.53
N PRO A 4 11.29 1.93 3.74
CA PRO A 4 10.95 3.13 2.96
C PRO A 4 9.72 2.96 2.07
N THR A 5 9.55 1.78 1.46
CA THR A 5 8.39 1.50 0.62
C THR A 5 7.10 1.58 1.43
N GLN A 6 7.10 0.98 2.63
CA GLN A 6 5.94 1.02 3.50
C GLN A 6 5.65 2.43 3.98
N GLU A 7 6.69 3.21 4.28
CA GLU A 7 6.51 4.58 4.73
C GLU A 7 5.83 5.44 3.67
N VAL A 8 6.20 5.27 2.41
CA VAL A 8 5.58 6.00 1.30
C VAL A 8 4.11 5.61 1.18
N ILE A 9 3.81 4.32 1.26
CA ILE A 9 2.43 3.84 1.18
C ILE A 9 1.60 4.41 2.33
N ILE A 10 2.12 4.35 3.54
CA ILE A 10 1.41 4.88 4.71
C ILE A 10 1.16 6.37 4.58
N ALA A 11 2.17 7.13 4.14
CA ALA A 11 2.03 8.57 3.98
C ALA A 11 0.94 8.91 2.96
N GLU A 12 0.91 8.19 1.86
CA GLU A 12 -0.09 8.41 0.82
C GLU A 12 -1.50 8.08 1.31
N LEU A 13 -1.64 6.99 2.06
CA LEU A 13 -2.94 6.61 2.61
C LEU A 13 -3.42 7.60 3.66
N ARG A 14 -2.50 8.18 4.44
CA ARG A 14 -2.88 9.22 5.41
C ARG A 14 -3.35 10.48 4.72
N LEU A 15 -2.72 10.82 3.61
CA LEU A 15 -3.06 12.03 2.87
C LEU A 15 -4.42 11.89 2.18
N ARG A 16 -4.67 10.73 1.56
CA ARG A 16 -5.86 10.53 0.75
C ARG A 16 -7.00 9.82 1.46
N GLY A 17 -6.71 9.13 2.56
CA GLY A 17 -7.67 8.28 3.24
C GLY A 17 -7.76 6.89 2.64
N MET A 18 -7.68 6.76 1.33
CA MET A 18 -7.65 5.49 0.62
C MET A 18 -6.93 5.69 -0.71
N ALA A 19 -6.41 4.61 -1.28
CA ALA A 19 -5.76 4.67 -2.58
C ALA A 19 -5.83 3.29 -3.24
N GLN A 20 -5.85 3.27 -4.57
CA GLN A 20 -5.75 2.03 -5.30
C GLN A 20 -4.29 1.61 -5.42
N VAL A 21 -4.05 0.30 -5.57
CA VAL A 21 -2.70 -0.22 -5.77
C VAL A 21 -2.03 0.45 -6.97
N ALA A 22 -2.79 0.70 -8.04
CA ALA A 22 -2.25 1.37 -9.22
C ALA A 22 -1.70 2.76 -8.90
N ASP A 23 -2.34 3.49 -7.99
CA ASP A 23 -1.86 4.81 -7.58
C ASP A 23 -0.54 4.69 -6.83
N ILE A 24 -0.42 3.69 -5.97
CA ILE A 24 0.81 3.45 -5.23
C ILE A 24 1.95 3.09 -6.19
N LEU A 25 1.67 2.23 -7.17
CA LEU A 25 2.67 1.84 -8.16
C LEU A 25 3.15 3.04 -8.96
N HIS A 26 2.24 3.94 -9.30
CA HIS A 26 2.59 5.14 -10.04
C HIS A 26 3.52 6.06 -9.24
N ILE A 27 3.23 6.21 -7.95
CA ILE A 27 4.02 7.08 -7.06
C ILE A 27 5.42 6.51 -6.85
N LEU A 28 5.52 5.20 -6.61
CA LEU A 28 6.80 4.56 -6.32
C LEU A 28 7.68 4.35 -7.55
N GLY A 29 7.04 4.25 -8.72
CA GLY A 29 7.77 4.04 -9.97
C GLY A 29 8.12 2.59 -10.24
N PRO A 30 8.67 2.32 -11.44
CA PRO A 30 8.90 0.94 -11.89
C PRO A 30 9.95 0.17 -11.07
N ASP A 31 10.91 0.87 -10.47
CA ASP A 31 11.97 0.20 -9.72
C ASP A 31 11.44 -0.52 -8.50
N LEU A 32 10.40 0.03 -7.87
CA LEU A 32 9.83 -0.53 -6.66
C LEU A 32 8.53 -1.29 -6.91
N ALA A 33 8.03 -1.25 -8.14
CA ALA A 33 6.73 -1.83 -8.46
C ALA A 33 6.66 -3.33 -8.13
N SER A 34 7.74 -4.06 -8.34
CA SER A 34 7.76 -5.49 -8.08
C SER A 34 7.66 -5.84 -6.60
N LEU A 35 8.05 -4.88 -5.74
CA LEU A 35 8.02 -5.08 -4.29
C LEU A 35 6.67 -4.71 -3.67
N VAL A 36 5.88 -3.91 -4.35
CA VAL A 36 4.66 -3.35 -3.80
C VAL A 36 3.65 -4.42 -3.35
N PRO A 37 3.30 -5.42 -4.17
CA PRO A 37 2.34 -6.43 -3.72
C PRO A 37 2.78 -7.15 -2.45
N HIS A 38 4.05 -7.49 -2.37
CA HIS A 38 4.61 -8.18 -1.21
C HIS A 38 4.54 -7.29 0.04
N GLU A 39 4.91 -6.03 -0.09
CA GLU A 39 4.88 -5.11 1.03
C GLU A 39 3.46 -4.82 1.51
N ILE A 40 2.52 -4.68 0.59
CA ILE A 40 1.12 -4.48 0.94
C ILE A 40 0.58 -5.70 1.70
N GLN A 41 0.93 -6.90 1.26
CA GLN A 41 0.50 -8.11 1.94
C GLN A 41 1.06 -8.17 3.36
N ARG A 42 2.33 -7.81 3.54
CA ARG A 42 2.94 -7.76 4.87
C ARG A 42 2.25 -6.74 5.76
N MET A 43 1.89 -5.59 5.21
CA MET A 43 1.19 -4.55 5.96
C MET A 43 -0.19 -5.02 6.39
N LYS A 44 -0.89 -5.79 5.53
CA LYS A 44 -2.17 -6.37 5.90
C LYS A 44 -2.00 -7.38 7.04
N GLU A 45 -0.99 -8.23 6.97
CA GLU A 45 -0.71 -9.20 8.00
C GLU A 45 -0.38 -8.55 9.34
N SER A 46 0.24 -7.37 9.29
CA SER A 46 0.57 -6.60 10.49
C SER A 46 -0.61 -5.78 11.03
N GLY A 47 -1.73 -5.77 10.32
CA GLY A 47 -2.89 -5.01 10.75
C GLY A 47 -2.83 -3.52 10.44
N LEU A 48 -1.94 -3.11 9.54
CA LEU A 48 -1.80 -1.70 9.19
C LEU A 48 -2.79 -1.26 8.11
N VAL A 49 -3.08 -2.15 7.17
CA VAL A 49 -3.98 -1.83 6.06
C VAL A 49 -4.98 -2.94 5.84
N VAL A 50 -6.04 -2.60 5.12
CA VAL A 50 -7.05 -3.56 4.69
C VAL A 50 -7.32 -3.34 3.20
N TYR A 51 -7.60 -4.41 2.50
CA TYR A 51 -7.98 -4.37 1.08
C TYR A 51 -8.80 -5.59 0.73
N ASP A 52 -9.50 -5.54 -0.41
CA ASP A 52 -10.29 -6.65 -0.91
C ASP A 52 -9.39 -7.62 -1.68
N GLU A 53 -9.53 -8.90 -1.40
CA GLU A 53 -8.81 -9.93 -2.14
C GLU A 53 -9.63 -10.40 -3.33
N PRO A 54 -8.96 -10.85 -4.40
CA PRO A 54 -7.52 -10.93 -4.56
C PRO A 54 -6.89 -9.56 -4.79
N LEU A 55 -5.62 -9.43 -4.37
CA LEU A 55 -4.89 -8.18 -4.56
C LEU A 55 -4.61 -7.95 -6.03
N GLY A 56 -4.99 -6.79 -6.52
CA GLY A 56 -4.77 -6.41 -7.89
C GLY A 56 -4.65 -4.90 -8.02
N PRO A 57 -4.39 -4.39 -9.23
CA PRO A 57 -4.20 -2.95 -9.42
C PRO A 57 -5.41 -2.11 -9.06
N ASP A 58 -6.61 -2.70 -9.11
CA ASP A 58 -7.84 -1.99 -8.76
C ASP A 58 -8.20 -2.10 -7.29
N SER A 59 -7.45 -2.88 -6.52
CA SER A 59 -7.71 -3.02 -5.08
C SER A 59 -7.53 -1.70 -4.37
N VAL A 60 -8.47 -1.38 -3.48
CA VAL A 60 -8.42 -0.15 -2.71
C VAL A 60 -7.85 -0.46 -1.32
N LEU A 61 -6.83 0.29 -0.96
CA LEU A 61 -6.16 0.16 0.33
C LEU A 61 -6.67 1.22 1.29
N ARG A 62 -6.84 0.84 2.55
CA ARG A 62 -7.21 1.75 3.63
C ARG A 62 -6.34 1.46 4.84
N LEU A 63 -6.00 2.51 5.58
CA LEU A 63 -5.31 2.33 6.86
C LEU A 63 -6.29 1.86 7.91
N LEU A 64 -5.90 0.83 8.66
CA LEU A 64 -6.70 0.38 9.80
C LEU A 64 -6.42 1.19 11.05
N GLN A 65 -5.22 1.74 11.14
CA GLN A 65 -4.80 2.56 12.28
C GLN A 65 -4.46 3.96 11.80
N THR A 66 -4.92 4.91 12.52
CA THR A 66 -4.63 6.31 12.22
C THR A 66 -3.71 6.90 13.29
#